data_e894ca325ae79236e3658b6618e3e2a6
#
_entry.id   e894ca325ae79236e3658b6618e3e2a6
#
_cell.length_a   1.000
_cell.length_b   1.000
_cell.length_c   1.000
_cell.angle_alpha   90.00
_cell.angle_beta   90.00
_cell.angle_gamma   90.00
#
_symmetry.space_group_name_H-M   'P 1'
#
loop_
_entity.id
_entity.type
_entity.pdbx_description
1 polymer ?
#
loop_
_entity_poly.entity_id
_entity_poly.type
_entity_poly.pdbx_seq_one_letter_code
_entity_poly.pdbx_strand_id
1 'polypeptide(L)'
;MLNDRFGPGLVGGQFGRAGEALGLPLLGQMPTIEVDLLGRLNGQGLPDARAFVGLAYRVVDSGVRFESVYLRPLNGRKKDPPSPRDKRAIQYFAYPDWKFDRLRKEYPDGRYESGADIADDEWIALKLDIDDARVRVSINGKEELA
;
A
#
# COMPACT_ATOMS: atom_id res chain seq x y z
N MET A 1 -9.63 -11.61 -7.06
CA MET A 1 -8.65 -12.04 -6.06
C MET A 1 -7.46 -11.11 -6.05
N LEU A 2 -6.81 -10.97 -4.92
CA LEU A 2 -5.65 -10.08 -4.76
C LEU A 2 -4.54 -10.42 -5.78
N ASN A 3 -4.32 -11.70 -6.03
CA ASN A 3 -3.30 -12.21 -6.95
C ASN A 3 -3.45 -11.70 -8.38
N ASP A 4 -4.68 -11.53 -8.84
CA ASP A 4 -4.95 -11.14 -10.22
C ASP A 4 -4.64 -9.66 -10.48
N ARG A 5 -4.50 -8.86 -9.40
CA ARG A 5 -4.24 -7.43 -9.49
C ARG A 5 -2.78 -7.03 -9.24
N PHE A 6 -2.05 -7.88 -8.51
CA PHE A 6 -0.67 -7.58 -8.14
C PHE A 6 0.37 -8.31 -9.01
N GLY A 7 -0.06 -9.22 -9.88
CA GLY A 7 0.83 -10.04 -10.68
C GLY A 7 1.59 -11.09 -9.87
N PRO A 8 2.02 -12.18 -10.52
CA PRO A 8 2.55 -13.37 -9.86
C PRO A 8 3.95 -13.20 -9.27
N GLY A 9 4.33 -12.24 -8.66
CA GLY A 9 5.66 -12.07 -8.07
C GLY A 9 5.68 -11.24 -6.80
N LEU A 10 4.57 -10.54 -6.55
CA LEU A 10 4.51 -9.59 -5.43
C LEU A 10 3.88 -10.16 -4.17
N VAL A 11 3.24 -11.30 -4.26
CA VAL A 11 2.21 -11.66 -3.27
C VAL A 11 2.68 -12.55 -2.14
N GLY A 12 3.59 -13.43 -2.38
CA GLY A 12 3.81 -14.48 -1.38
C GLY A 12 4.94 -14.23 -0.40
N GLY A 13 6.03 -13.67 -0.87
CA GLY A 13 7.26 -13.63 -0.10
C GLY A 13 7.55 -12.31 0.63
N GLN A 14 7.01 -11.22 0.13
CA GLN A 14 7.33 -9.89 0.68
C GLN A 14 6.37 -9.47 1.80
N PHE A 15 5.13 -9.88 1.73
CA PHE A 15 4.15 -9.55 2.77
C PHE A 15 4.25 -10.43 4.02
N GLY A 16 4.64 -11.70 3.89
CA GLY A 16 4.78 -12.59 5.02
C GLY A 16 5.93 -12.28 5.98
N ARG A 17 7.02 -11.74 5.44
CA ARG A 17 8.22 -11.47 6.23
C ARG A 17 8.13 -10.21 7.09
N ALA A 18 7.38 -9.20 6.68
CA ALA A 18 7.24 -7.97 7.45
C ALA A 18 6.52 -8.20 8.78
N GLY A 19 5.51 -9.08 8.80
CA GLY A 19 4.80 -9.43 10.03
C GLY A 19 5.67 -10.20 11.03
N GLU A 20 6.60 -11.03 10.55
CA GLU A 20 7.51 -11.81 11.40
C GLU A 20 8.66 -10.98 11.95
N ALA A 21 9.11 -9.96 11.21
CA ALA A 21 10.25 -9.13 11.59
C ALA A 21 9.94 -8.12 12.70
N LEU A 22 8.68 -7.81 12.94
CA LEU A 22 8.30 -6.68 13.79
C LEU A 22 8.16 -7.01 15.27
N GLY A 23 8.05 -8.28 15.66
CA GLY A 23 7.80 -8.62 17.05
C GLY A 23 6.54 -7.92 17.60
N LEU A 24 6.18 -8.22 18.83
CA LEU A 24 5.08 -7.53 19.51
C LEU A 24 5.57 -6.15 19.98
N PRO A 25 4.87 -5.05 19.66
CA PRO A 25 5.23 -3.73 20.18
C PRO A 25 5.08 -3.72 21.69
N LEU A 26 5.96 -2.98 22.36
CA LEU A 26 5.83 -2.73 23.80
C LEU A 26 4.54 -1.94 24.06
N LEU A 27 3.88 -2.26 25.18
CA LEU A 27 2.64 -1.60 25.58
C LEU A 27 2.83 -0.07 25.61
N GLY A 28 1.96 0.66 24.91
CA GLY A 28 2.00 2.14 24.84
C GLY A 28 2.90 2.72 23.73
N GLN A 29 3.56 1.90 22.91
CA GLN A 29 4.32 2.35 21.75
C GLN A 29 3.52 2.15 20.46
N MET A 30 3.47 3.20 19.62
CA MET A 30 2.99 3.07 18.24
C MET A 30 4.03 2.33 17.41
N PRO A 31 3.71 1.16 16.83
CA PRO A 31 4.63 0.52 15.92
C PRO A 31 4.82 1.37 14.66
N THR A 32 6.08 1.56 14.31
CA THR A 32 6.48 2.23 13.08
C THR A 32 7.16 1.21 12.17
N ILE A 33 6.74 1.18 10.91
CA ILE A 33 7.37 0.37 9.88
C ILE A 33 7.98 1.31 8.85
N GLU A 34 9.26 1.13 8.55
CA GLU A 34 9.96 1.85 7.49
C GLU A 34 10.52 0.86 6.48
N VAL A 35 10.29 1.10 5.21
CA VAL A 35 10.75 0.24 4.13
C VAL A 35 10.98 1.04 2.86
N ASP A 36 12.03 0.69 2.12
CA ASP A 36 12.25 1.21 0.78
C ASP A 36 11.64 0.25 -0.23
N LEU A 37 10.81 0.77 -1.11
CA LEU A 37 10.10 0.02 -2.13
C LEU A 37 10.42 0.56 -3.52
N LEU A 38 10.50 -0.33 -4.50
CA LEU A 38 10.64 0.01 -5.91
C LEU A 38 9.63 -0.79 -6.72
N GLY A 39 8.72 -0.10 -7.40
CA GLY A 39 7.73 -0.71 -8.28
C GLY A 39 8.17 -0.62 -9.74
N ARG A 40 8.02 -1.72 -10.46
CA ARG A 40 8.36 -1.80 -11.89
C ARG A 40 7.39 -2.71 -12.61
N LEU A 41 6.99 -2.34 -13.83
CA LEU A 41 6.24 -3.23 -14.69
C LEU A 41 7.18 -4.26 -15.33
N ASN A 42 6.75 -5.52 -15.36
CA ASN A 42 7.49 -6.60 -16.04
C ASN A 42 7.09 -6.78 -17.51
N GLY A 43 6.17 -5.97 -18.02
CA GLY A 43 5.66 -6.08 -19.38
C GLY A 43 4.65 -7.21 -19.63
N GLN A 44 4.31 -7.99 -18.62
CA GLN A 44 3.42 -9.17 -18.72
C GLN A 44 2.12 -9.00 -17.93
N GLY A 45 1.93 -7.85 -17.29
CA GLY A 45 0.76 -7.55 -16.47
C GLY A 45 -0.46 -7.12 -17.29
N LEU A 46 -1.56 -6.94 -16.57
CA LEU A 46 -2.79 -6.40 -17.15
C LEU A 46 -2.59 -4.95 -17.59
N PRO A 47 -3.40 -4.47 -18.58
CA PRO A 47 -3.29 -3.08 -19.07
C PRO A 47 -3.50 -2.01 -18.00
N ASP A 48 -4.21 -2.34 -16.92
CA ASP A 48 -4.45 -1.45 -15.79
C ASP A 48 -3.41 -1.58 -14.67
N ALA A 49 -2.36 -2.35 -14.86
CA ALA A 49 -1.26 -2.46 -13.91
C ALA A 49 -0.57 -1.11 -13.71
N ARG A 50 -0.24 -0.79 -12.45
CA ARG A 50 0.32 0.51 -12.05
C ARG A 50 1.65 0.38 -11.29
N ALA A 51 2.40 -0.71 -11.56
CA ALA A 51 3.65 -1.06 -10.90
C ALA A 51 3.46 -1.24 -9.38
N PHE A 52 2.39 -1.92 -8.99
CA PHE A 52 1.98 -2.08 -7.60
C PHE A 52 3.10 -2.63 -6.71
N VAL A 53 3.30 -1.97 -5.59
CA VAL A 53 4.21 -2.40 -4.53
C VAL A 53 3.65 -1.93 -3.18
N GLY A 54 3.83 -2.70 -2.12
CA GLY A 54 3.27 -2.31 -0.84
C GLY A 54 3.68 -3.21 0.31
N LEU A 55 3.06 -2.98 1.45
CA LEU A 55 3.33 -3.64 2.71
C LEU A 55 2.04 -4.13 3.34
N ALA A 56 2.01 -5.39 3.75
CA ALA A 56 0.95 -5.92 4.59
C ALA A 56 1.40 -5.96 6.05
N TYR A 57 0.49 -5.67 6.95
CA TYR A 57 0.71 -5.68 8.39
C TYR A 57 -0.53 -6.23 9.10
N ARG A 58 -0.44 -6.48 10.40
CA ARG A 58 -1.49 -7.16 11.18
C ARG A 58 -1.95 -8.44 10.51
N VAL A 59 -1.00 -9.21 9.99
CA VAL A 59 -1.27 -10.47 9.29
C VAL A 59 -1.65 -11.54 10.31
N VAL A 60 -2.82 -12.16 10.13
CA VAL A 60 -3.31 -13.25 10.98
C VAL A 60 -3.59 -14.49 10.12
N ASP A 61 -3.53 -15.65 10.76
CA ASP A 61 -3.87 -16.94 10.16
C ASP A 61 -3.15 -17.17 8.81
N SER A 62 -1.84 -16.94 8.78
CA SER A 62 -0.98 -17.14 7.59
C SER A 62 -1.46 -16.38 6.35
N GLY A 63 -2.07 -15.22 6.53
CA GLY A 63 -2.48 -14.33 5.44
C GLY A 63 -3.97 -14.42 5.08
N VAL A 64 -4.78 -15.11 5.87
CA VAL A 64 -6.25 -15.14 5.67
C VAL A 64 -6.86 -13.76 5.90
N ARG A 65 -6.29 -12.98 6.84
CA ARG A 65 -6.68 -11.58 7.09
C ARG A 65 -5.44 -10.73 7.31
N PHE A 66 -5.45 -9.53 6.75
CA PHE A 66 -4.39 -8.54 6.95
C PHE A 66 -4.87 -7.15 6.55
N GLU A 67 -4.16 -6.16 7.00
CA GLU A 67 -4.26 -4.78 6.49
C GLU A 67 -3.06 -4.49 5.59
N SER A 68 -3.23 -3.58 4.66
CA SER A 68 -2.14 -3.23 3.73
C SER A 68 -2.23 -1.76 3.31
N VAL A 69 -1.07 -1.19 3.11
CA VAL A 69 -0.90 0.03 2.34
C VAL A 69 -0.06 -0.33 1.11
N TYR A 70 -0.59 -0.06 -0.07
CA TYR A 70 0.16 -0.25 -1.30
C TYR A 70 0.19 1.02 -2.15
N LEU A 71 1.16 1.05 -3.02
CA LEU A 71 1.43 2.17 -3.90
C LEU A 71 1.15 1.78 -5.34
N ARG A 72 0.74 2.78 -6.11
CA ARG A 72 0.61 2.72 -7.57
C ARG A 72 1.57 3.75 -8.18
N PRO A 73 2.84 3.41 -8.36
CA PRO A 73 3.84 4.38 -8.84
C PRO A 73 3.46 5.07 -10.16
N LEU A 74 2.76 4.39 -11.07
CA LEU A 74 2.28 5.00 -12.32
C LEU A 74 1.11 5.97 -12.12
N ASN A 75 0.54 6.05 -10.93
CA ASN A 75 -0.42 7.09 -10.53
C ASN A 75 0.24 8.23 -9.75
N GLY A 76 1.54 8.16 -9.52
CA GLY A 76 2.27 9.22 -8.86
C GLY A 76 2.24 10.55 -9.62
N ARG A 77 2.27 11.67 -8.90
CA ARG A 77 2.25 13.01 -9.51
C ARG A 77 3.41 13.24 -10.48
N LYS A 78 4.54 12.57 -10.28
CA LYS A 78 5.68 12.63 -11.21
C LYS A 78 5.38 12.06 -12.60
N LYS A 79 4.34 11.24 -12.72
CA LYS A 79 3.90 10.63 -13.99
C LYS A 79 2.77 11.42 -14.67
N ASP A 80 2.29 12.49 -14.04
CA ASP A 80 1.21 13.34 -14.52
C ASP A 80 -0.02 12.56 -15.02
N PRO A 81 -0.58 11.65 -14.20
CA PRO A 81 -1.73 10.86 -14.63
C PRO A 81 -3.00 11.72 -14.65
N PRO A 82 -3.95 11.43 -15.55
CA PRO A 82 -5.21 12.14 -15.57
C PRO A 82 -6.03 11.89 -14.30
N SER A 83 -6.81 12.90 -13.87
CA SER A 83 -7.75 12.73 -12.77
C SER A 83 -8.78 11.62 -13.09
N PRO A 84 -9.17 10.79 -12.12
CA PRO A 84 -8.85 10.85 -10.68
C PRO A 84 -7.60 10.06 -10.27
N ARG A 85 -6.82 9.54 -11.21
CA ARG A 85 -5.65 8.70 -10.91
C ARG A 85 -4.56 9.45 -10.13
N ASP A 86 -4.43 10.74 -10.35
CA ASP A 86 -3.50 11.63 -9.64
C ASP A 86 -3.71 11.64 -8.12
N LYS A 87 -4.90 11.27 -7.66
CA LYS A 87 -5.28 11.17 -6.24
C LYS A 87 -5.28 9.73 -5.71
N ARG A 88 -4.75 8.78 -6.47
CA ARG A 88 -4.84 7.34 -6.21
C ARG A 88 -3.48 6.65 -6.29
N ALA A 89 -2.45 7.31 -5.82
CA ALA A 89 -1.11 6.74 -5.75
C ALA A 89 -0.92 5.86 -4.52
N ILE A 90 -1.55 6.20 -3.41
CA ILE A 90 -1.55 5.43 -2.15
C ILE A 90 -2.93 4.84 -1.94
N GLN A 91 -2.98 3.58 -1.49
CA GLN A 91 -4.21 2.90 -1.13
C GLN A 91 -4.05 2.11 0.15
N TYR A 92 -4.94 2.34 1.11
CA TYR A 92 -5.18 1.44 2.23
C TYR A 92 -6.24 0.41 1.86
N PHE A 93 -6.14 -0.80 2.37
CA PHE A 93 -7.21 -1.79 2.35
C PHE A 93 -7.07 -2.81 3.48
N ALA A 94 -8.17 -3.49 3.80
CA ALA A 94 -8.20 -4.61 4.74
C ALA A 94 -8.74 -5.86 4.02
N TYR A 95 -7.90 -6.88 3.94
CA TYR A 95 -8.25 -8.14 3.27
C TYR A 95 -8.95 -9.10 4.24
N PRO A 96 -9.99 -9.83 3.83
CA PRO A 96 -10.53 -9.90 2.45
C PRO A 96 -11.71 -8.96 2.15
N ASP A 97 -12.34 -8.37 3.18
CA ASP A 97 -13.67 -7.77 3.03
C ASP A 97 -13.65 -6.32 2.56
N TRP A 98 -12.60 -5.58 2.86
CA TRP A 98 -12.49 -4.15 2.61
C TRP A 98 -11.40 -3.83 1.59
N LYS A 99 -11.56 -4.31 0.35
CA LYS A 99 -10.67 -3.97 -0.76
C LYS A 99 -10.99 -2.56 -1.30
N PHE A 100 -10.14 -2.07 -2.19
CA PHE A 100 -10.23 -0.69 -2.67
C PHE A 100 -11.56 -0.33 -3.32
N ASP A 101 -12.18 -1.29 -4.02
CA ASP A 101 -13.46 -1.09 -4.70
C ASP A 101 -14.61 -0.88 -3.70
N ARG A 102 -14.63 -1.69 -2.65
CA ARG A 102 -15.60 -1.52 -1.56
C ARG A 102 -15.35 -0.22 -0.80
N LEU A 103 -14.10 0.09 -0.48
CA LEU A 103 -13.74 1.34 0.21
C LEU A 103 -14.18 2.57 -0.58
N ARG A 104 -13.98 2.57 -1.90
CA ARG A 104 -14.46 3.67 -2.76
C ARG A 104 -15.97 3.80 -2.77
N LYS A 105 -16.68 2.67 -2.80
CA LYS A 105 -18.14 2.65 -2.83
C LYS A 105 -18.74 3.15 -1.51
N GLU A 106 -18.23 2.66 -0.39
CA GLU A 106 -18.73 3.00 0.95
C GLU A 106 -18.27 4.38 1.42
N TYR A 107 -17.08 4.81 0.97
CA TYR A 107 -16.45 6.08 1.35
C TYR A 107 -15.99 6.85 0.11
N PRO A 108 -16.95 7.45 -0.62
CA PRO A 108 -16.64 8.14 -1.89
C PRO A 108 -15.82 9.42 -1.74
N ASP A 109 -15.61 9.89 -0.51
CA ASP A 109 -14.74 11.04 -0.22
C ASP A 109 -13.23 10.76 -0.42
N GLY A 110 -12.86 9.50 -0.70
CA GLY A 110 -11.48 9.15 -0.98
C GLY A 110 -10.56 9.08 0.24
N ARG A 111 -11.12 8.96 1.45
CA ARG A 111 -10.35 8.97 2.71
C ARG A 111 -9.32 7.85 2.85
N TYR A 112 -9.39 6.80 2.04
CA TYR A 112 -8.46 5.66 2.05
C TYR A 112 -7.47 5.67 0.90
N GLU A 113 -7.42 6.75 0.15
CA GLU A 113 -6.52 6.96 -0.98
C GLU A 113 -5.88 8.34 -0.91
N SER A 114 -4.71 8.49 -1.51
CA SER A 114 -4.06 9.79 -1.67
C SER A 114 -3.12 9.81 -2.87
N GLY A 115 -2.87 11.00 -3.38
CA GLY A 115 -1.76 11.24 -4.29
C GLY A 115 -0.41 11.19 -3.56
N ALA A 116 0.66 11.03 -4.33
CA ALA A 116 2.02 11.10 -3.81
C ALA A 116 3.01 11.45 -4.93
N ASP A 117 4.16 12.02 -4.56
CA ASP A 117 5.24 12.37 -5.49
C ASP A 117 6.15 11.15 -5.71
N ILE A 118 5.63 10.17 -6.44
CA ILE A 118 6.31 8.91 -6.75
C ILE A 118 6.25 8.60 -8.24
N ALA A 119 7.14 7.71 -8.67
CA ALA A 119 7.16 7.13 -10.01
C ALA A 119 7.60 5.66 -9.95
N ASP A 120 7.39 4.93 -11.05
CA ASP A 120 7.99 3.61 -11.25
C ASP A 120 9.51 3.74 -11.44
N ASP A 121 10.22 2.64 -11.24
CA ASP A 121 11.69 2.58 -11.33
C ASP A 121 12.46 3.52 -10.39
N GLU A 122 11.81 4.04 -9.37
CA GLU A 122 12.43 4.86 -8.32
C GLU A 122 12.24 4.21 -6.95
N TRP A 123 13.25 4.31 -6.09
CA TRP A 123 13.11 3.93 -4.69
C TRP A 123 12.18 4.89 -3.95
N ILE A 124 11.27 4.34 -3.20
CA ILE A 124 10.26 5.06 -2.44
C ILE A 124 10.40 4.67 -0.97
N ALA A 125 10.71 5.63 -0.12
CA ALA A 125 10.74 5.42 1.33
C ALA A 125 9.30 5.49 1.87
N LEU A 126 8.76 4.34 2.26
CA LEU A 126 7.44 4.21 2.87
C LEU A 126 7.59 4.08 4.37
N LYS A 127 6.86 4.92 5.11
CA LYS A 127 6.76 4.84 6.55
C LYS A 127 5.30 4.71 6.96
N LEU A 128 5.01 3.74 7.81
CA LEU A 128 3.71 3.56 8.45
C LEU A 128 3.85 3.75 9.94
N ASP A 129 3.14 4.71 10.51
CA ASP A 129 2.93 4.82 11.95
C ASP A 129 1.55 4.26 12.27
N ILE A 130 1.52 3.14 13.00
CA ILE A 130 0.31 2.33 13.18
C ILE A 130 -0.18 2.51 14.61
N ASP A 131 -1.41 2.95 14.75
CA ASP A 131 -2.19 3.01 15.98
C ASP A 131 -3.33 1.99 15.90
N ASP A 132 -4.05 1.76 16.99
CA ASP A 132 -5.13 0.77 17.04
C ASP A 132 -6.17 0.93 15.91
N ALA A 133 -6.58 2.16 15.64
CA ALA A 133 -7.63 2.47 14.67
C ALA A 133 -7.14 3.24 13.45
N ARG A 134 -5.87 3.61 13.38
CA ARG A 134 -5.34 4.51 12.35
C ARG A 134 -3.99 4.04 11.84
N VAL A 135 -3.72 4.40 10.60
CA VAL A 135 -2.38 4.32 10.04
C VAL A 135 -2.05 5.66 9.38
N ARG A 136 -0.93 6.25 9.77
CA ARG A 136 -0.36 7.41 9.06
C ARG A 136 0.66 6.92 8.07
N VAL A 137 0.55 7.41 6.85
CA VAL A 137 1.40 7.02 5.74
C VAL A 137 2.26 8.20 5.33
N SER A 138 3.57 8.04 5.42
CA SER A 138 4.53 9.03 4.93
C SER A 138 5.30 8.45 3.75
N ILE A 139 5.47 9.27 2.73
CA ILE A 139 6.22 8.94 1.52
C ILE A 139 7.39 9.91 1.41
N ASN A 140 8.61 9.37 1.38
CA ASN A 140 9.84 10.17 1.30
C ASN A 140 9.89 11.30 2.36
N GLY A 141 9.43 10.98 3.58
CA GLY A 141 9.42 11.89 4.72
C GLY A 141 8.20 12.82 4.82
N LYS A 142 7.28 12.78 3.86
CA LYS A 142 6.07 13.63 3.86
C LYS A 142 4.83 12.79 4.17
N GLU A 143 4.04 13.23 5.17
CA GLU A 143 2.74 12.60 5.46
C GLU A 143 1.77 12.89 4.31
N GLU A 144 1.19 11.83 3.75
CA GLU A 144 0.29 11.91 2.59
C GLU A 144 -1.10 11.32 2.88
N LEU A 145 -1.22 10.44 3.87
CA LEU A 145 -2.49 9.82 4.23
C LEU A 145 -2.52 9.55 5.74
N ALA A 146 -3.66 9.81 6.41
CA ALA A 146 -3.85 9.54 7.83
C ALA A 146 -5.31 9.17 8.16
#